data_ebc1f9be7420e65051dfc640dbf3e702
#
_entry.id   ebc1f9be7420e65051dfc640dbf3e702
#
_cell.length_a   1.000
_cell.length_b   1.000
_cell.length_c   1.000
_cell.angle_alpha   90.00
_cell.angle_beta   90.00
_cell.angle_gamma   90.00
#
_symmetry.space_group_name_H-M   'P 1'
#
loop_
_entity.id
_entity.type
_entity.pdbx_description
1 polymer ?
#
loop_
_entity_poly.entity_id
_entity_poly.type
_entity_poly.pdbx_seq_one_letter_code
_entity_poly.pdbx_strand_id
1 'polypeptide(L)'
;MVKQLLLTIMTLLVFLEPANAAHALEGLVKFPGKNNATVFLEVAATNEAKSKGLMNRSSMPSNRGMVFVFRPARTVTFWMKDTLISLDMIFINKGNIVKIVHDAVPNQTNILYPSENDVTEVIEVNGGFADAHSIKIGDFVVFENIADIEYSKKSDLMIVVK
;
A
#
# COMPACT_ATOMS: atom_id res chain seq x y z
N MET A 1 65.46 23.73 29.19
CA MET A 1 64.52 23.99 28.09
C MET A 1 63.83 22.71 27.74
N VAL A 2 62.66 22.49 28.29
CA VAL A 2 61.83 21.29 28.08
C VAL A 2 60.70 21.66 27.15
N LYS A 3 60.72 21.08 25.93
CA LYS A 3 59.64 21.27 24.97
C LYS A 3 58.48 20.35 25.35
N GLN A 4 57.36 20.97 25.76
CA GLN A 4 56.10 20.32 25.99
C GLN A 4 55.49 19.95 24.62
N LEU A 5 55.36 18.66 24.35
CA LEU A 5 54.65 18.10 23.23
C LEU A 5 53.19 17.95 23.59
N LEU A 6 52.33 18.89 23.14
CA LEU A 6 50.88 18.80 23.28
C LEU A 6 50.35 17.78 22.28
N LEU A 7 50.01 16.60 22.75
CA LEU A 7 49.33 15.56 21.98
C LEU A 7 47.83 15.88 21.95
N THR A 8 47.35 16.46 20.85
CA THR A 8 45.92 16.71 20.66
C THR A 8 45.25 15.38 20.30
N ILE A 9 44.55 14.78 21.26
CA ILE A 9 43.72 13.61 21.03
C ILE A 9 42.41 14.13 20.42
N MET A 10 42.26 14.01 19.09
CA MET A 10 41.02 14.25 18.40
C MET A 10 40.12 13.04 18.59
N THR A 11 39.24 13.08 19.58
CA THR A 11 38.22 12.06 19.77
C THR A 11 37.22 12.13 18.61
N LEU A 12 37.35 11.16 17.67
CA LEU A 12 36.37 10.91 16.64
C LEU A 12 35.10 10.35 17.32
N LEU A 13 34.12 11.20 17.58
CA LEU A 13 32.79 10.77 17.97
C LEU A 13 32.15 10.07 16.74
N VAL A 14 32.29 8.76 16.69
CA VAL A 14 31.48 7.94 15.78
C VAL A 14 30.08 7.94 16.37
N PHE A 15 29.19 8.74 15.79
CA PHE A 15 27.75 8.60 16.01
C PHE A 15 27.36 7.22 15.48
N LEU A 16 27.32 6.24 16.35
CA LEU A 16 26.65 4.97 16.07
C LEU A 16 25.16 5.29 16.00
N GLU A 17 24.66 5.53 14.81
CA GLU A 17 23.21 5.48 14.55
C GLU A 17 22.73 4.12 15.09
N PRO A 18 21.64 4.06 15.87
CA PRO A 18 21.10 2.79 16.28
C PRO A 18 20.59 2.08 15.03
N ALA A 19 21.40 1.20 14.47
CA ALA A 19 21.01 0.27 13.44
C ALA A 19 20.06 -0.77 14.04
N ASN A 20 18.89 -0.32 14.48
CA ASN A 20 17.78 -1.19 14.84
C ASN A 20 16.42 -0.48 14.69
N ALA A 21 16.21 0.17 13.54
CA ALA A 21 14.89 0.18 13.00
C ALA A 21 14.68 -1.24 12.46
N ALA A 22 14.04 -2.10 13.25
CA ALA A 22 13.45 -3.31 12.69
C ALA A 22 12.70 -2.85 11.44
N HIS A 23 13.19 -3.21 10.25
CA HIS A 23 12.42 -3.08 9.03
C HIS A 23 11.19 -3.97 9.26
N ALA A 24 10.13 -3.38 9.79
CA ALA A 24 8.83 -3.99 9.67
C ALA A 24 8.67 -4.27 8.18
N LEU A 25 8.53 -5.54 7.83
CA LEU A 25 8.37 -5.93 6.43
C LEU A 25 7.19 -5.13 5.89
N GLU A 26 7.45 -4.18 4.97
CA GLU A 26 6.39 -3.41 4.35
C GLU A 26 5.46 -4.37 3.61
N GLY A 27 4.16 -4.18 3.78
CA GLY A 27 3.18 -4.87 2.97
C GLY A 27 3.40 -4.52 1.51
N LEU A 28 3.21 -5.48 0.63
CA LEU A 28 3.27 -5.20 -0.79
C LEU A 28 2.23 -6.00 -1.57
N VAL A 29 1.87 -5.49 -2.74
CA VAL A 29 1.07 -6.20 -3.73
C VAL A 29 1.84 -6.30 -5.04
N LYS A 30 1.75 -7.46 -5.66
CA LYS A 30 2.27 -7.74 -6.99
C LYS A 30 1.12 -8.01 -7.96
N PHE A 31 1.28 -7.53 -9.19
CA PHE A 31 0.34 -7.77 -10.29
C PHE A 31 1.04 -8.68 -11.32
N PRO A 32 0.89 -10.02 -11.21
CA PRO A 32 1.57 -10.97 -12.09
C PRO A 32 1.20 -10.74 -13.56
N GLY A 33 2.20 -10.81 -14.45
CA GLY A 33 1.97 -10.61 -15.89
C GLY A 33 1.75 -9.14 -16.32
N LYS A 34 1.79 -8.19 -15.37
CA LYS A 34 1.65 -6.75 -15.62
C LYS A 34 3.00 -6.05 -15.46
N ASN A 35 4.00 -6.46 -16.24
CA ASN A 35 5.41 -6.06 -16.09
C ASN A 35 5.92 -6.23 -14.65
N ASN A 36 5.34 -7.20 -13.91
CA ASN A 36 5.59 -7.42 -12.48
C ASN A 36 5.43 -6.15 -11.64
N ALA A 37 4.45 -5.30 -11.97
CA ALA A 37 4.14 -4.11 -11.20
C ALA A 37 4.02 -4.48 -9.72
N THR A 38 4.71 -3.71 -8.88
CA THR A 38 4.76 -3.93 -7.43
C THR A 38 4.50 -2.62 -6.72
N VAL A 39 3.63 -2.65 -5.71
CA VAL A 39 3.31 -1.49 -4.88
C VAL A 39 3.57 -1.84 -3.42
N PHE A 40 4.30 -0.98 -2.73
CA PHE A 40 4.47 -1.02 -1.28
C PHE A 40 3.26 -0.38 -0.60
N LEU A 41 2.70 -1.06 0.39
CA LEU A 41 1.40 -0.72 0.94
C LEU A 41 1.45 -0.36 2.43
N GLU A 42 0.86 0.76 2.77
CA GLU A 42 0.40 1.01 4.13
C GLU A 42 -0.88 0.21 4.37
N VAL A 43 -1.03 -0.37 5.56
CA VAL A 43 -2.18 -1.23 5.88
C VAL A 43 -3.21 -0.49 6.72
N ALA A 44 -4.39 -0.28 6.18
CA ALA A 44 -5.55 0.25 6.90
C ALA A 44 -6.42 -0.90 7.43
N ALA A 45 -6.05 -1.46 8.58
CA ALA A 45 -6.78 -2.56 9.21
C ALA A 45 -7.84 -2.09 10.23
N THR A 46 -7.58 -1.01 10.98
CA THR A 46 -8.51 -0.47 11.98
C THR A 46 -9.56 0.44 11.36
N ASN A 47 -10.67 0.68 12.07
CA ASN A 47 -11.72 1.59 11.60
C ASN A 47 -11.19 3.03 11.45
N GLU A 48 -10.33 3.48 12.37
CA GLU A 48 -9.70 4.80 12.34
C GLU A 48 -8.80 4.95 11.10
N ALA A 49 -7.94 3.94 10.84
CA ALA A 49 -7.07 3.94 9.67
C ALA A 49 -7.88 3.93 8.37
N LYS A 50 -8.94 3.13 8.30
CA LYS A 50 -9.86 3.09 7.15
C LYS A 50 -10.59 4.42 6.93
N SER A 51 -11.03 5.06 8.02
CA SER A 51 -11.71 6.36 7.93
C SER A 51 -10.78 7.48 7.51
N LYS A 52 -9.52 7.43 7.91
CA LYS A 52 -8.49 8.41 7.53
C LYS A 52 -8.00 8.19 6.08
N GLY A 53 -7.72 6.94 5.71
CA GLY A 53 -7.15 6.62 4.40
C GLY A 53 -5.97 7.53 4.03
N LEU A 54 -5.97 8.02 2.79
CA LEU A 54 -4.95 8.91 2.22
C LEU A 54 -5.27 10.42 2.37
N MET A 55 -6.20 10.78 3.27
CA MET A 55 -6.56 12.18 3.51
C MET A 55 -5.35 13.05 3.84
N ASN A 56 -5.40 14.32 3.36
CA ASN A 56 -4.41 15.38 3.59
C ASN A 56 -3.00 15.08 3.06
N ARG A 57 -2.83 14.10 2.16
CA ARG A 57 -1.57 13.86 1.46
C ARG A 57 -1.50 14.69 0.20
N SER A 58 -0.46 15.50 0.08
CA SER A 58 -0.21 16.33 -1.09
C SER A 58 0.47 15.56 -2.23
N SER A 59 1.10 14.41 -1.94
CA SER A 59 1.76 13.55 -2.92
C SER A 59 1.94 12.14 -2.37
N MET A 60 2.13 11.18 -3.27
CA MET A 60 2.50 9.81 -2.95
C MET A 60 3.46 9.29 -4.03
N PRO A 61 4.58 8.62 -3.68
CA PRO A 61 5.48 8.03 -4.66
C PRO A 61 4.75 7.03 -5.57
N SER A 62 5.19 6.89 -6.82
CA SER A 62 4.49 6.09 -7.83
C SER A 62 4.38 4.60 -7.51
N ASN A 63 5.27 4.09 -6.65
CA ASN A 63 5.28 2.70 -6.21
C ASN A 63 4.70 2.52 -4.79
N ARG A 64 3.95 3.49 -4.29
CA ARG A 64 3.30 3.45 -2.97
C ARG A 64 1.80 3.44 -3.09
N GLY A 65 1.13 2.91 -2.05
CA GLY A 65 -0.32 2.89 -1.94
C GLY A 65 -0.78 2.53 -0.54
N MET A 66 -2.07 2.35 -0.41
CA MET A 66 -2.69 1.88 0.83
C MET A 66 -3.63 0.71 0.53
N VAL A 67 -3.60 -0.32 1.39
CA VAL A 67 -4.57 -1.42 1.34
C VAL A 67 -5.52 -1.33 2.53
N PHE A 68 -6.80 -1.39 2.22
CA PHE A 68 -7.90 -1.49 3.18
C PHE A 68 -8.34 -2.94 3.27
N VAL A 69 -8.31 -3.51 4.48
CA VAL A 69 -8.60 -4.93 4.72
C VAL A 69 -9.97 -5.09 5.35
N PHE A 70 -10.79 -5.96 4.79
CA PHE A 70 -12.16 -6.24 5.26
C PHE A 70 -12.32 -7.72 5.63
N ARG A 71 -12.51 -7.97 6.91
CA ARG A 71 -12.78 -9.30 7.45
C ARG A 71 -14.00 -9.24 8.38
N PRO A 72 -15.08 -9.95 8.09
CA PRO A 72 -15.36 -10.71 6.86
C PRO A 72 -15.46 -9.81 5.62
N ALA A 73 -15.45 -10.44 4.43
CA ALA A 73 -15.74 -9.75 3.17
C ALA A 73 -17.09 -9.03 3.25
N ARG A 74 -17.18 -7.84 2.67
CA ARG A 74 -18.41 -7.04 2.67
C ARG A 74 -18.41 -6.00 1.55
N THR A 75 -19.58 -5.50 1.20
CA THR A 75 -19.68 -4.30 0.38
C THR A 75 -19.19 -3.08 1.15
N VAL A 76 -18.50 -2.19 0.45
CA VAL A 76 -17.93 -0.95 1.00
C VAL A 76 -18.15 0.20 0.03
N THR A 77 -18.07 1.41 0.55
CA THR A 77 -18.19 2.62 -0.26
C THR A 77 -17.06 3.56 0.11
N PHE A 78 -16.34 4.04 -0.91
CA PHE A 78 -15.26 5.00 -0.79
C PHE A 78 -15.71 6.40 -1.23
N TRP A 79 -14.96 7.40 -0.86
CA TRP A 79 -15.12 8.81 -1.21
C TRP A 79 -13.76 9.49 -1.28
N MET A 80 -13.69 10.69 -1.84
CA MET A 80 -12.47 11.46 -1.98
C MET A 80 -12.42 12.67 -1.02
N LYS A 81 -13.12 12.58 0.13
CA LYS A 81 -13.09 13.66 1.13
C LYS A 81 -11.68 13.90 1.62
N ASP A 82 -11.26 15.17 1.64
CA ASP A 82 -9.96 15.63 2.11
C ASP A 82 -8.77 14.89 1.44
N THR A 83 -8.99 14.24 0.29
CA THR A 83 -7.97 13.52 -0.48
C THR A 83 -7.47 14.41 -1.60
N LEU A 84 -6.21 14.86 -1.52
CA LEU A 84 -5.65 15.92 -2.35
C LEU A 84 -5.04 15.42 -3.67
N ILE A 85 -4.88 14.12 -3.83
CA ILE A 85 -4.28 13.47 -5.00
C ILE A 85 -5.33 12.62 -5.71
N SER A 86 -5.23 12.51 -7.05
CA SER A 86 -6.04 11.57 -7.82
C SER A 86 -5.66 10.14 -7.48
N LEU A 87 -6.63 9.23 -7.38
CA LEU A 87 -6.43 7.84 -7.00
C LEU A 87 -7.10 6.88 -7.98
N ASP A 88 -6.44 5.76 -8.25
CA ASP A 88 -7.11 4.56 -8.71
C ASP A 88 -7.49 3.71 -7.49
N MET A 89 -8.75 3.23 -7.44
CA MET A 89 -9.23 2.34 -6.39
C MET A 89 -9.46 0.95 -7.00
N ILE A 90 -8.69 -0.04 -6.55
CA ILE A 90 -8.73 -1.41 -7.05
C ILE A 90 -9.41 -2.29 -6.01
N PHE A 91 -10.62 -2.74 -6.33
CA PHE A 91 -11.46 -3.56 -5.46
C PHE A 91 -11.18 -5.04 -5.72
N ILE A 92 -10.94 -5.79 -4.64
CA ILE A 92 -10.43 -7.15 -4.71
C ILE A 92 -11.31 -8.07 -3.84
N ASN A 93 -11.65 -9.24 -4.39
CA ASN A 93 -12.24 -10.32 -3.64
C ASN A 93 -11.37 -11.58 -3.76
N LYS A 94 -10.79 -12.01 -2.65
CA LYS A 94 -9.94 -13.22 -2.57
C LYS A 94 -8.86 -13.25 -3.67
N GLY A 95 -8.13 -12.14 -3.81
CA GLY A 95 -7.04 -11.98 -4.77
C GLY A 95 -7.48 -11.66 -6.20
N ASN A 96 -8.76 -11.68 -6.55
CA ASN A 96 -9.23 -11.33 -7.88
C ASN A 96 -9.73 -9.88 -7.90
N ILE A 97 -9.33 -9.10 -8.89
CA ILE A 97 -9.83 -7.74 -9.12
C ILE A 97 -11.26 -7.84 -9.64
N VAL A 98 -12.20 -7.25 -8.89
CA VAL A 98 -13.63 -7.28 -9.21
C VAL A 98 -14.15 -5.95 -9.73
N LYS A 99 -13.47 -4.85 -9.40
CA LYS A 99 -13.80 -3.50 -9.89
C LYS A 99 -12.56 -2.62 -9.85
N ILE A 100 -12.47 -1.65 -10.75
CA ILE A 100 -11.48 -0.58 -10.75
C ILE A 100 -12.22 0.75 -10.93
N VAL A 101 -11.91 1.72 -10.09
CA VAL A 101 -12.21 3.13 -10.32
C VAL A 101 -10.94 3.79 -10.78
N HIS A 102 -10.96 4.42 -11.94
CA HIS A 102 -9.82 5.12 -12.51
C HIS A 102 -9.92 6.60 -12.19
N ASP A 103 -8.79 7.22 -11.84
CA ASP A 103 -8.62 8.66 -11.68
C ASP A 103 -9.71 9.35 -10.83
N ALA A 104 -10.04 8.77 -9.66
CA ALA A 104 -10.98 9.39 -8.73
C ALA A 104 -10.52 10.82 -8.40
N VAL A 105 -11.44 11.78 -8.58
CA VAL A 105 -11.09 13.21 -8.57
C VAL A 105 -10.84 13.69 -7.13
N PRO A 106 -9.73 14.40 -6.88
CA PRO A 106 -9.41 14.95 -5.56
C PRO A 106 -10.54 15.79 -4.95
N ASN A 107 -10.73 15.68 -3.64
CA ASN A 107 -11.73 16.44 -2.84
C ASN A 107 -13.18 16.29 -3.30
N GLN A 108 -13.49 15.33 -4.17
CA GLN A 108 -14.84 15.12 -4.64
C GLN A 108 -15.65 14.35 -3.59
N THR A 109 -16.67 15.01 -3.02
CA THR A 109 -17.51 14.44 -1.96
C THR A 109 -18.93 14.11 -2.41
N ASN A 110 -19.33 14.58 -3.58
CA ASN A 110 -20.66 14.35 -4.17
C ASN A 110 -20.73 13.08 -5.02
N ILE A 111 -19.60 12.41 -5.23
CA ILE A 111 -19.54 11.09 -5.88
C ILE A 111 -19.05 10.08 -4.86
N LEU A 112 -19.75 8.94 -4.81
CA LEU A 112 -19.40 7.80 -3.99
C LEU A 112 -18.99 6.64 -4.90
N TYR A 113 -18.03 5.85 -4.44
CA TYR A 113 -17.44 4.72 -5.15
C TYR A 113 -17.78 3.41 -4.43
N PRO A 114 -18.99 2.84 -4.64
CA PRO A 114 -19.36 1.56 -4.03
C PRO A 114 -18.61 0.41 -4.68
N SER A 115 -18.29 -0.62 -3.89
CA SER A 115 -17.69 -1.84 -4.42
C SER A 115 -18.66 -2.68 -5.26
N GLU A 116 -19.97 -2.47 -5.09
CA GLU A 116 -21.07 -3.21 -5.71
C GLU A 116 -21.18 -4.66 -5.27
N ASN A 117 -20.07 -5.31 -5.00
CA ASN A 117 -19.98 -6.66 -4.49
C ASN A 117 -19.14 -6.71 -3.21
N ASP A 118 -19.21 -7.83 -2.51
CA ASP A 118 -18.34 -8.04 -1.37
C ASP A 118 -16.87 -8.07 -1.79
N VAL A 119 -16.05 -7.37 -1.02
CA VAL A 119 -14.60 -7.31 -1.20
C VAL A 119 -13.87 -7.71 0.07
N THR A 120 -12.71 -8.29 -0.11
CA THR A 120 -11.78 -8.62 0.96
C THR A 120 -10.73 -7.54 1.15
N GLU A 121 -10.34 -6.88 0.07
CA GLU A 121 -9.39 -5.75 0.07
C GLU A 121 -9.83 -4.67 -0.93
N VAL A 122 -9.38 -3.44 -0.65
CA VAL A 122 -9.32 -2.35 -1.65
C VAL A 122 -7.92 -1.76 -1.59
N ILE A 123 -7.31 -1.53 -2.76
CA ILE A 123 -6.02 -0.85 -2.86
C ILE A 123 -6.27 0.53 -3.45
N GLU A 124 -5.71 1.56 -2.81
CA GLU A 124 -5.59 2.90 -3.36
C GLU A 124 -4.16 3.14 -3.82
N VAL A 125 -4.01 3.57 -5.08
CA VAL A 125 -2.74 3.95 -5.71
C VAL A 125 -2.91 5.29 -6.42
N ASN A 126 -1.82 5.90 -6.89
CA ASN A 126 -1.93 7.12 -7.71
C ASN A 126 -2.82 6.90 -8.92
N GLY A 127 -3.61 7.92 -9.28
CA GLY A 127 -4.44 7.89 -10.49
C GLY A 127 -3.61 7.60 -11.73
N GLY A 128 -4.19 6.83 -12.65
CA GLY A 128 -3.54 6.36 -13.87
C GLY A 128 -2.62 5.14 -13.69
N PHE A 129 -2.42 4.64 -12.47
CA PHE A 129 -1.57 3.47 -12.22
C PHE A 129 -2.10 2.22 -12.92
N ALA A 130 -3.40 1.97 -12.83
CA ALA A 130 -4.01 0.78 -13.41
C ALA A 130 -3.85 0.76 -14.94
N ASP A 131 -4.06 1.90 -15.59
CA ASP A 131 -3.91 2.02 -17.04
C ASP A 131 -2.45 1.89 -17.48
N ALA A 132 -1.52 2.54 -16.79
CA ALA A 132 -0.08 2.48 -17.08
C ALA A 132 0.46 1.04 -17.01
N HIS A 133 -0.12 0.19 -16.17
CA HIS A 133 0.26 -1.21 -16.01
C HIS A 133 -0.71 -2.20 -16.70
N SER A 134 -1.71 -1.69 -17.43
CA SER A 134 -2.74 -2.52 -18.10
C SER A 134 -3.45 -3.49 -17.16
N ILE A 135 -3.69 -3.05 -15.92
CA ILE A 135 -4.41 -3.82 -14.90
C ILE A 135 -5.91 -3.79 -15.23
N LYS A 136 -6.58 -4.95 -15.13
CA LYS A 136 -7.98 -5.12 -15.54
C LYS A 136 -8.78 -5.92 -14.53
N ILE A 137 -10.08 -5.75 -14.56
CA ILE A 137 -11.02 -6.63 -13.85
C ILE A 137 -10.76 -8.08 -14.30
N GLY A 138 -10.73 -9.00 -13.35
CA GLY A 138 -10.39 -10.41 -13.54
C GLY A 138 -8.90 -10.73 -13.40
N ASP A 139 -8.01 -9.75 -13.35
CA ASP A 139 -6.61 -9.99 -13.01
C ASP A 139 -6.49 -10.45 -11.55
N PHE A 140 -5.44 -11.22 -11.29
CA PHE A 140 -5.14 -11.71 -9.95
C PHE A 140 -3.99 -10.92 -9.34
N VAL A 141 -4.06 -10.66 -8.03
CA VAL A 141 -3.00 -10.00 -7.27
C VAL A 141 -2.44 -10.93 -6.20
N VAL A 142 -1.17 -10.73 -5.87
CA VAL A 142 -0.48 -11.44 -4.79
C VAL A 142 -0.06 -10.42 -3.75
N PHE A 143 -0.51 -10.62 -2.51
CA PHE A 143 -0.05 -9.83 -1.36
C PHE A 143 1.08 -10.55 -0.64
N GLU A 144 2.07 -9.79 -0.17
CA GLU A 144 3.17 -10.28 0.65
C GLU A 144 3.33 -9.38 1.88
N ASN A 145 3.75 -9.98 3.00
CA ASN A 145 4.03 -9.28 4.27
C ASN A 145 2.84 -8.48 4.84
N ILE A 146 1.62 -8.89 4.56
CA ILE A 146 0.42 -8.28 5.15
C ILE A 146 -0.24 -9.34 6.01
N ALA A 147 -0.30 -9.10 7.33
CA ALA A 147 -0.97 -9.99 8.25
C ALA A 147 -2.42 -10.25 7.78
N ASP A 148 -2.84 -11.51 7.83
CA ASP A 148 -4.16 -11.98 7.41
C ASP A 148 -4.47 -11.86 5.89
N ILE A 149 -3.48 -11.52 5.05
CA ILE A 149 -3.62 -11.55 3.59
C ILE A 149 -2.50 -12.40 3.00
N GLU A 150 -2.77 -13.66 2.74
CA GLU A 150 -1.92 -14.52 1.92
C GLU A 150 -2.77 -15.19 0.84
N TYR A 151 -2.70 -14.66 -0.38
CA TYR A 151 -3.22 -15.33 -1.56
C TYR A 151 -2.08 -15.66 -2.50
N SER A 152 -1.74 -16.95 -2.64
CA SER A 152 -0.85 -17.40 -3.70
C SER A 152 -1.67 -18.10 -4.78
N LYS A 153 -1.57 -17.62 -6.03
CA LYS A 153 -2.08 -18.39 -7.16
C LYS A 153 -1.06 -19.46 -7.49
N LYS A 154 -1.21 -20.65 -6.90
CA LYS A 154 -0.68 -21.86 -7.52
C LYS A 154 -1.81 -22.45 -8.34
N SER A 155 -1.55 -22.79 -9.61
CA SER A 155 -2.50 -23.50 -10.44
C SER A 155 -3.18 -24.59 -9.63
N ASP A 156 -4.48 -24.47 -9.44
CA ASP A 156 -5.41 -25.44 -8.87
C ASP A 156 -5.32 -25.79 -7.37
N LEU A 157 -4.51 -25.13 -6.57
CA LEU A 157 -4.52 -25.33 -5.12
C LEU A 157 -4.34 -24.02 -4.37
N MET A 158 -5.40 -23.57 -3.69
CA MET A 158 -5.28 -22.53 -2.66
C MET A 158 -4.57 -23.15 -1.46
N ILE A 159 -3.30 -22.82 -1.27
CA ILE A 159 -2.60 -23.14 -0.02
C ILE A 159 -2.72 -21.90 0.86
N VAL A 160 -3.55 -21.98 1.88
CA VAL A 160 -3.51 -21.05 3.01
C VAL A 160 -2.31 -21.45 3.85
N VAL A 161 -1.25 -20.66 3.85
CA VAL A 161 -0.14 -20.85 4.79
C VAL A 161 -0.47 -20.05 6.05
N LYS A 162 -0.45 -20.71 7.19
CA LYS A 162 -0.71 -20.11 8.52
C LYS A 162 0.45 -19.27 8.97
#